data_dd0759e76753a28ae7a6db1ac75739dc
#
_entry.id   dd0759e76753a28ae7a6db1ac75739dc
#
_cell.length_a   1.000
_cell.length_b   1.000
_cell.length_c   1.000
_cell.angle_alpha   90.00
_cell.angle_beta   90.00
_cell.angle_gamma   90.00
#
_symmetry.space_group_name_H-M   'P 1'
#
loop_
_entity.id
_entity.type
_entity.pdbx_description
1 polymer ?
#
loop_
_entity_poly.entity_id
_entity_poly.type
_entity_poly.pdbx_seq_one_letter_code
_entity_poly.pdbx_strand_id
1 'polypeptide(L)'
;MKHIIASLLMTFAGSLAVVGQNHSVSLSGKWAFQIDREDKGVREEWFNKTLSDRINLPGSMPEKLKGDDVTVRTKWTGSLYDSSYYFNPYMEKYRIDGQVKLPFFLTPDKHYVGVAWYQKKVTVPDSWKGERIVLFLERPHIETTVWINHREVGMRNSLCVPHVYDLTSYVTPGKSCLVT
;
A
#
# COMPACT_ATOMS: atom_id res chain seq x y z
N MET A 1 -76.85 12.00 26.97
CA MET A 1 -75.55 11.34 27.07
C MET A 1 -74.79 11.72 25.84
N LYS A 2 -73.76 12.57 25.98
CA LYS A 2 -72.85 12.97 24.84
C LYS A 2 -71.58 12.29 25.04
N HIS A 3 -71.20 11.40 24.08
CA HIS A 3 -69.91 10.70 24.05
C HIS A 3 -68.87 11.60 23.37
N ILE A 4 -67.83 11.99 24.10
CA ILE A 4 -66.66 12.67 23.57
C ILE A 4 -65.68 11.61 23.21
N ILE A 5 -65.41 11.45 21.91
CA ILE A 5 -64.33 10.61 21.38
C ILE A 5 -63.03 11.46 21.31
N ALA A 6 -62.11 11.19 22.20
CA ALA A 6 -60.77 11.79 22.14
C ALA A 6 -59.92 11.04 21.14
N SER A 7 -59.59 11.68 20.02
CA SER A 7 -58.68 11.14 19.01
C SER A 7 -57.24 11.41 19.46
N LEU A 8 -56.52 10.32 19.77
CA LEU A 8 -55.10 10.35 20.12
C LEU A 8 -54.24 10.38 18.83
N LEU A 9 -53.74 11.56 18.46
CA LEU A 9 -52.77 11.67 17.36
C LEU A 9 -51.42 11.19 17.87
N MET A 10 -51.02 10.00 17.46
CA MET A 10 -49.63 9.50 17.63
C MET A 10 -48.74 10.14 16.58
N THR A 11 -47.92 11.10 16.96
CA THR A 11 -46.84 11.62 16.14
C THR A 11 -45.68 10.61 16.12
N PHE A 12 -45.54 9.93 15.01
CA PHE A 12 -44.39 9.04 14.73
C PHE A 12 -43.17 9.94 14.41
N ALA A 13 -42.30 10.18 15.39
CA ALA A 13 -41.00 10.78 15.15
C ALA A 13 -40.13 9.73 14.47
N GLY A 14 -40.10 9.75 13.16
CA GLY A 14 -39.17 8.91 12.36
C GLY A 14 -37.74 9.34 12.65
N SER A 15 -36.98 8.51 13.34
CA SER A 15 -35.53 8.64 13.44
C SER A 15 -34.94 8.43 12.05
N LEU A 16 -34.55 9.51 11.39
CA LEU A 16 -33.72 9.44 10.20
C LEU A 16 -32.35 8.87 10.61
N ALA A 17 -32.14 7.58 10.38
CA ALA A 17 -30.81 7.01 10.45
C ALA A 17 -29.97 7.69 9.36
N VAL A 18 -29.06 8.56 9.76
CA VAL A 18 -28.03 9.11 8.89
C VAL A 18 -27.07 7.96 8.60
N VAL A 19 -27.32 7.25 7.53
CA VAL A 19 -26.32 6.33 6.97
C VAL A 19 -25.21 7.21 6.43
N GLY A 20 -24.10 7.29 7.17
CA GLY A 20 -22.91 7.98 6.72
C GLY A 20 -22.43 7.32 5.42
N GLN A 21 -22.51 8.03 4.31
CA GLN A 21 -21.92 7.59 3.06
C GLN A 21 -20.40 7.65 3.24
N ASN A 22 -19.74 6.50 3.31
CA ASN A 22 -18.30 6.43 3.23
C ASN A 22 -17.87 6.81 1.82
N HIS A 23 -17.48 8.05 1.62
CA HIS A 23 -16.89 8.51 0.37
C HIS A 23 -15.45 8.00 0.29
N SER A 24 -15.10 7.32 -0.78
CA SER A 24 -13.74 6.85 -1.01
C SER A 24 -13.26 7.12 -2.42
N VAL A 25 -11.96 7.37 -2.57
CA VAL A 25 -11.26 7.49 -3.86
C VAL A 25 -10.26 6.34 -3.95
N SER A 26 -10.44 5.47 -4.94
CA SER A 26 -9.50 4.38 -5.17
C SER A 26 -8.15 4.91 -5.65
N LEU A 27 -7.08 4.47 -5.01
CA LEU A 27 -5.70 4.75 -5.41
C LEU A 27 -5.10 3.65 -6.29
N SER A 28 -5.88 2.67 -6.69
CA SER A 28 -5.44 1.61 -7.60
C SER A 28 -4.94 2.15 -8.96
N GLY A 29 -4.27 1.30 -9.71
CA GLY A 29 -3.72 1.62 -11.02
C GLY A 29 -2.24 2.03 -10.99
N LYS A 30 -1.83 2.88 -11.92
CA LYS A 30 -0.43 3.20 -12.16
C LYS A 30 0.15 4.17 -11.13
N TRP A 31 1.30 3.81 -10.57
CA TRP A 31 2.11 4.63 -9.66
C TRP A 31 3.50 4.86 -10.28
N ALA A 32 4.13 5.99 -9.98
CA ALA A 32 5.56 6.12 -10.16
C ALA A 32 6.26 5.29 -9.09
N PHE A 33 7.41 4.70 -9.43
CA PHE A 33 8.07 3.69 -8.62
C PHE A 33 9.58 3.76 -8.74
N GLN A 34 10.29 3.43 -7.66
CA GLN A 34 11.73 3.26 -7.69
C GLN A 34 12.22 2.42 -6.52
N ILE A 35 13.09 1.45 -6.79
CA ILE A 35 13.79 0.69 -5.75
C ILE A 35 14.94 1.54 -5.20
N ASP A 36 15.09 1.54 -3.89
CA ASP A 36 16.14 2.29 -3.18
C ASP A 36 17.09 1.33 -2.46
N ARG A 37 18.03 0.76 -3.21
CA ARG A 37 18.97 -0.24 -2.69
C ARG A 37 19.96 0.29 -1.66
N GLU A 38 20.18 1.58 -1.65
CA GLU A 38 21.17 2.25 -0.79
C GLU A 38 20.53 3.00 0.36
N ASP A 39 19.19 2.91 0.49
CA ASP A 39 18.40 3.64 1.49
C ASP A 39 18.75 5.14 1.54
N LYS A 40 18.83 5.74 0.37
CA LYS A 40 19.24 7.13 0.19
C LYS A 40 18.08 8.09 -0.11
N GLY A 41 16.91 7.56 -0.40
CA GLY A 41 15.79 8.34 -0.90
C GLY A 41 15.32 9.44 0.05
N VAL A 42 15.37 9.21 1.36
CA VAL A 42 15.04 10.26 2.35
C VAL A 42 16.10 11.36 2.31
N ARG A 43 17.39 11.00 2.37
CA ARG A 43 18.50 11.95 2.34
C ARG A 43 18.55 12.76 1.04
N GLU A 44 18.18 12.14 -0.07
CA GLU A 44 18.16 12.77 -1.39
C GLU A 44 16.79 13.35 -1.74
N GLU A 45 15.85 13.40 -0.80
CA GLU A 45 14.51 13.97 -0.94
C GLU A 45 13.72 13.42 -2.15
N TRP A 46 13.68 12.09 -2.30
CA TRP A 46 12.97 11.48 -3.43
C TRP A 46 11.47 11.78 -3.42
N PHE A 47 10.89 12.14 -2.29
CA PHE A 47 9.53 12.63 -2.19
C PHE A 47 9.30 13.95 -2.97
N ASN A 48 10.36 14.69 -3.31
CA ASN A 48 10.35 15.90 -4.14
C ASN A 48 10.77 15.64 -5.60
N LYS A 49 11.18 14.43 -5.94
CA LYS A 49 11.68 14.06 -7.27
C LYS A 49 10.66 13.24 -8.05
N THR A 50 10.78 13.22 -9.36
CA THR A 50 10.03 12.27 -10.19
C THR A 50 10.74 10.93 -10.19
N LEU A 51 10.04 9.88 -9.78
CA LEU A 51 10.56 8.52 -9.82
C LEU A 51 10.59 7.98 -11.25
N SER A 52 11.62 7.20 -11.57
CA SER A 52 11.96 6.83 -12.95
C SER A 52 11.10 5.70 -13.52
N ASP A 53 10.62 4.81 -12.67
CA ASP A 53 9.90 3.59 -13.07
C ASP A 53 8.40 3.68 -12.76
N ARG A 54 7.65 2.66 -13.09
CA ARG A 54 6.20 2.54 -12.87
C ARG A 54 5.83 1.17 -12.35
N ILE A 55 4.80 1.14 -11.50
CA ILE A 55 4.20 -0.10 -10.99
C ILE A 55 2.68 0.04 -10.97
N ASN A 56 1.95 -1.05 -11.18
CA ASN A 56 0.50 -1.07 -11.04
C ASN A 56 0.13 -1.67 -9.67
N LEU A 57 -0.66 -0.93 -8.90
CA LEU A 57 -1.20 -1.38 -7.62
C LEU A 57 -2.73 -1.58 -7.73
N PRO A 58 -3.30 -2.49 -6.94
CA PRO A 58 -2.66 -3.36 -5.96
C PRO A 58 -1.80 -4.46 -6.59
N GLY A 59 -0.93 -5.05 -5.79
CA GLY A 59 -0.06 -6.15 -6.16
C GLY A 59 1.32 -6.04 -5.50
N SER A 60 2.03 -7.15 -5.46
CA SER A 60 3.38 -7.20 -4.91
C SER A 60 4.44 -6.83 -5.94
N MET A 61 5.61 -6.42 -5.48
CA MET A 61 6.75 -6.15 -6.36
C MET A 61 7.12 -7.35 -7.23
N PRO A 62 7.27 -8.59 -6.69
CA PRO A 62 7.58 -9.76 -7.50
C PRO A 62 6.52 -10.06 -8.56
N GLU A 63 5.23 -9.95 -8.23
CA GLU A 63 4.11 -10.13 -9.19
C GLU A 63 4.20 -9.14 -10.35
N LYS A 64 4.70 -7.95 -10.11
CA LYS A 64 4.89 -6.91 -11.14
C LYS A 64 6.29 -6.95 -11.76
N LEU A 65 7.02 -8.03 -11.58
CA LEU A 65 8.38 -8.26 -12.06
C LEU A 65 9.37 -7.16 -11.62
N LYS A 66 9.19 -6.65 -10.39
CA LYS A 66 10.07 -5.68 -9.77
C LYS A 66 10.96 -6.37 -8.73
N GLY A 67 12.24 -6.06 -8.75
CA GLY A 67 13.24 -6.67 -7.89
C GLY A 67 14.42 -7.22 -8.69
N ASP A 68 15.29 -7.95 -8.00
CA ASP A 68 16.45 -8.58 -8.57
C ASP A 68 16.09 -9.98 -9.09
N ASP A 69 16.85 -10.45 -10.08
CA ASP A 69 16.70 -11.81 -10.58
C ASP A 69 17.05 -12.81 -9.47
N VAL A 70 16.26 -13.86 -9.39
CA VAL A 70 16.54 -14.94 -8.46
C VAL A 70 17.67 -15.81 -8.99
N THR A 71 18.70 -15.98 -8.18
CA THR A 71 19.89 -16.78 -8.49
C THR A 71 20.16 -17.76 -7.36
N VAL A 72 21.12 -18.67 -7.57
CA VAL A 72 21.63 -19.58 -6.51
C VAL A 72 22.25 -18.83 -5.32
N ARG A 73 22.57 -17.55 -5.49
CA ARG A 73 23.12 -16.68 -4.44
C ARG A 73 22.08 -15.81 -3.76
N THR A 74 20.82 -15.88 -4.18
CA THR A 74 19.74 -15.08 -3.57
C THR A 74 19.58 -15.44 -2.11
N LYS A 75 19.71 -14.44 -1.25
CA LYS A 75 19.46 -14.58 0.18
C LYS A 75 17.95 -14.42 0.43
N TRP A 76 17.35 -15.44 0.97
CA TRP A 76 15.92 -15.43 1.31
C TRP A 76 15.69 -14.77 2.67
N THR A 77 14.50 -14.23 2.85
CA THR A 77 14.06 -13.65 4.13
C THR A 77 14.22 -14.67 5.27
N GLY A 78 14.77 -14.22 6.40
CA GLY A 78 15.03 -15.09 7.55
C GLY A 78 16.25 -15.98 7.41
N SER A 79 17.06 -15.81 6.37
CA SER A 79 18.26 -16.63 6.13
C SER A 79 17.97 -18.12 6.12
N LEU A 80 16.76 -18.51 5.72
CA LEU A 80 16.39 -19.91 5.56
C LEU A 80 17.03 -20.44 4.28
N TYR A 81 18.02 -21.30 4.46
CA TYR A 81 18.65 -22.05 3.38
C TYR A 81 18.21 -23.51 3.51
N ASP A 82 17.72 -24.06 2.42
CA ASP A 82 17.72 -25.50 2.30
C ASP A 82 19.15 -25.93 1.94
N SER A 83 19.92 -26.32 2.94
CA SER A 83 21.30 -26.76 2.74
C SER A 83 21.40 -27.96 1.82
N SER A 84 20.36 -28.78 1.71
CA SER A 84 20.31 -29.91 0.78
C SER A 84 20.47 -29.47 -0.68
N TYR A 85 20.03 -28.28 -1.02
CA TYR A 85 20.24 -27.67 -2.33
C TYR A 85 21.71 -27.64 -2.74
N TYR A 86 22.63 -27.45 -1.82
CA TYR A 86 24.07 -27.34 -2.09
C TYR A 86 24.80 -28.69 -2.12
N PHE A 87 24.28 -29.69 -1.43
CA PHE A 87 24.96 -30.96 -1.22
C PHE A 87 24.30 -32.14 -1.91
N ASN A 88 23.01 -32.05 -2.20
CA ASN A 88 22.27 -33.13 -2.83
C ASN A 88 22.64 -33.23 -4.32
N PRO A 89 23.19 -34.37 -4.80
CA PRO A 89 23.55 -34.54 -6.21
C PRO A 89 22.36 -34.37 -7.17
N TYR A 90 21.15 -34.71 -6.75
CA TYR A 90 19.94 -34.54 -7.57
C TYR A 90 19.59 -33.06 -7.82
N MET A 91 20.14 -32.15 -7.03
CA MET A 91 19.94 -30.70 -7.15
C MET A 91 21.01 -30.02 -8.01
N GLU A 92 22.05 -30.75 -8.46
CA GLU A 92 23.15 -30.17 -9.23
C GLU A 92 22.68 -29.44 -10.50
N LYS A 93 21.72 -30.02 -11.20
CA LYS A 93 21.12 -29.43 -12.42
C LYS A 93 20.44 -28.08 -12.22
N TYR A 94 20.13 -27.70 -10.97
CA TYR A 94 19.51 -26.42 -10.62
C TYR A 94 20.50 -25.35 -10.15
N ARG A 95 21.79 -25.72 -10.05
CA ARG A 95 22.86 -24.83 -9.58
C ARG A 95 23.66 -24.18 -10.70
N ILE A 96 23.26 -24.39 -11.95
CA ILE A 96 23.96 -23.85 -13.13
C ILE A 96 23.62 -22.36 -13.24
N ASP A 97 24.66 -21.52 -13.26
CA ASP A 97 24.51 -20.07 -13.44
C ASP A 97 23.78 -19.75 -14.75
N GLY A 98 22.80 -18.85 -14.68
CA GLY A 98 21.95 -18.46 -15.81
C GLY A 98 20.81 -19.43 -16.14
N GLN A 99 20.74 -20.59 -15.49
CA GLN A 99 19.66 -21.57 -15.68
C GLN A 99 19.00 -21.95 -14.36
N VAL A 100 18.90 -21.02 -13.44
CA VAL A 100 18.37 -21.28 -12.10
C VAL A 100 16.90 -21.66 -12.20
N LYS A 101 16.64 -22.95 -12.07
CA LYS A 101 15.31 -23.48 -11.84
C LYS A 101 15.24 -23.93 -10.39
N LEU A 102 14.81 -23.04 -9.52
CA LEU A 102 14.55 -23.42 -8.14
C LEU A 102 13.35 -24.36 -8.13
N PRO A 103 13.48 -25.56 -7.52
CA PRO A 103 12.42 -26.56 -7.54
C PRO A 103 11.27 -26.27 -6.58
N PHE A 104 11.08 -25.00 -6.18
CA PHE A 104 10.12 -24.60 -5.20
C PHE A 104 8.94 -23.89 -5.87
N PHE A 105 7.72 -24.39 -5.64
CA PHE A 105 6.48 -23.82 -6.17
C PHE A 105 6.26 -22.34 -5.85
N LEU A 106 6.82 -21.88 -4.76
CA LEU A 106 6.59 -20.53 -4.26
C LEU A 106 7.76 -19.59 -4.50
N THR A 107 8.71 -19.97 -5.35
CA THR A 107 9.81 -19.08 -5.71
C THR A 107 9.32 -18.01 -6.67
N PRO A 108 9.41 -16.73 -6.32
CA PRO A 108 9.06 -15.66 -7.22
C PRO A 108 10.14 -15.48 -8.31
N ASP A 109 9.76 -14.94 -9.47
CA ASP A 109 10.72 -14.61 -10.53
C ASP A 109 11.67 -13.48 -10.17
N LYS A 110 11.22 -12.62 -9.26
CA LYS A 110 12.00 -11.48 -8.74
C LYS A 110 11.97 -11.50 -7.23
N HIS A 111 13.06 -11.05 -6.62
CA HIS A 111 13.19 -10.94 -5.17
C HIS A 111 13.82 -9.61 -4.79
N TYR A 112 13.28 -8.95 -3.77
CA TYR A 112 13.86 -7.76 -3.22
C TYR A 112 13.43 -7.59 -1.76
N VAL A 113 14.38 -7.29 -0.90
CA VAL A 113 14.15 -6.88 0.49
C VAL A 113 14.87 -5.56 0.70
N GLY A 114 14.16 -4.53 1.08
CA GLY A 114 14.69 -3.20 1.26
C GLY A 114 13.64 -2.12 0.99
N VAL A 115 14.10 -0.89 0.82
CA VAL A 115 13.25 0.28 0.62
C VAL A 115 12.83 0.41 -0.84
N ALA A 116 11.55 0.71 -1.05
CA ALA A 116 11.00 1.05 -2.36
C ALA A 116 10.06 2.25 -2.25
N TRP A 117 10.10 3.12 -3.22
CA TRP A 117 9.38 4.37 -3.27
C TRP A 117 8.22 4.29 -4.27
N TYR A 118 7.08 4.83 -3.85
CA TYR A 118 5.85 4.86 -4.64
C TYR A 118 5.28 6.26 -4.63
N GLN A 119 4.89 6.78 -5.80
CA GLN A 119 4.29 8.11 -5.89
C GLN A 119 3.05 8.12 -6.77
N LYS A 120 2.01 8.82 -6.31
CA LYS A 120 0.80 9.07 -7.09
C LYS A 120 0.28 10.46 -6.85
N LYS A 121 -0.02 11.17 -7.94
CA LYS A 121 -0.77 12.41 -7.87
C LYS A 121 -2.24 12.10 -7.66
N VAL A 122 -2.82 12.67 -6.61
CA VAL A 122 -4.20 12.45 -6.18
C VAL A 122 -4.92 13.79 -6.09
N THR A 123 -6.12 13.86 -6.63
CA THR A 123 -7.01 15.02 -6.42
C THR A 123 -8.02 14.67 -5.35
N VAL A 124 -8.02 15.42 -4.28
CA VAL A 124 -9.00 15.29 -3.19
C VAL A 124 -10.31 15.93 -3.64
N PRO A 125 -11.46 15.23 -3.59
CA PRO A 125 -12.74 15.81 -3.98
C PRO A 125 -13.07 17.06 -3.16
N ASP A 126 -13.61 18.09 -3.82
CA ASP A 126 -14.03 19.33 -3.14
C ASP A 126 -15.18 19.08 -2.16
N SER A 127 -16.03 18.09 -2.46
CA SER A 127 -17.12 17.65 -1.60
C SER A 127 -16.68 17.12 -0.22
N TRP A 128 -15.38 16.86 -0.03
CA TRP A 128 -14.83 16.41 1.26
C TRP A 128 -14.39 17.57 2.17
N LYS A 129 -14.81 18.79 1.83
CA LYS A 129 -14.51 19.97 2.65
C LYS A 129 -15.18 19.86 4.03
N GLY A 130 -14.36 19.95 5.07
CA GLY A 130 -14.80 19.79 6.46
C GLY A 130 -14.82 18.33 6.95
N GLU A 131 -14.53 17.37 6.09
CA GLU A 131 -14.47 15.95 6.44
C GLU A 131 -13.08 15.55 6.96
N ARG A 132 -13.06 14.47 7.73
CA ARG A 132 -11.81 13.80 8.08
C ARG A 132 -11.32 12.95 6.91
N ILE A 133 -10.13 13.25 6.42
CA ILE A 133 -9.54 12.60 5.26
C ILE A 133 -8.44 11.63 5.71
N VAL A 134 -8.57 10.37 5.30
CA VAL A 134 -7.70 9.29 5.75
C VAL A 134 -7.12 8.55 4.54
N LEU A 135 -5.81 8.32 4.56
CA LEU A 135 -5.16 7.35 3.68
C LEU A 135 -5.19 5.98 4.36
N PHE A 136 -5.78 5.02 3.67
CA PHE A 136 -5.87 3.64 4.11
C PHE A 136 -5.06 2.74 3.17
N LEU A 137 -4.02 2.10 3.71
CA LEU A 137 -3.19 1.12 3.02
C LEU A 137 -3.50 -0.25 3.61
N GLU A 138 -4.19 -1.10 2.86
CA GLU A 138 -4.76 -2.34 3.40
C GLU A 138 -3.70 -3.30 3.92
N ARG A 139 -2.69 -3.59 3.11
CA ARG A 139 -1.63 -4.55 3.46
C ARG A 139 -0.30 -4.11 2.85
N PRO A 140 0.25 -2.99 3.29
CA PRO A 140 1.61 -2.64 2.93
C PRO A 140 2.56 -3.57 3.70
N HIS A 141 3.58 -4.10 3.05
CA HIS A 141 4.43 -5.09 3.67
C HIS A 141 5.47 -4.44 4.56
N ILE A 142 5.23 -4.56 5.84
CA ILE A 142 5.85 -4.29 7.11
C ILE A 142 5.86 -2.82 7.49
N GLU A 143 6.60 -1.98 6.81
CA GLU A 143 6.77 -0.58 7.21
C GLU A 143 6.42 0.37 6.06
N THR A 144 5.74 1.45 6.39
CA THR A 144 5.51 2.55 5.46
C THR A 144 5.78 3.88 6.13
N THR A 145 6.40 4.80 5.41
CA THR A 145 6.47 6.22 5.75
C THR A 145 5.78 7.01 4.65
N VAL A 146 4.92 7.92 5.02
CA VAL A 146 4.08 8.66 4.07
C VAL A 146 4.45 10.13 4.06
N TRP A 147 4.57 10.69 2.86
CA TRP A 147 4.69 12.13 2.60
C TRP A 147 3.51 12.63 1.77
N ILE A 148 3.02 13.80 2.09
CA ILE A 148 2.12 14.56 1.23
C ILE A 148 2.88 15.78 0.71
N ASN A 149 3.13 15.77 -0.60
CA ASN A 149 4.11 16.69 -1.22
C ASN A 149 5.47 16.52 -0.53
N HIS A 150 5.98 17.60 0.11
CA HIS A 150 7.26 17.62 0.84
C HIS A 150 7.12 17.40 2.36
N ARG A 151 5.89 17.22 2.87
CA ARG A 151 5.64 17.11 4.32
C ARG A 151 5.46 15.65 4.71
N GLU A 152 6.30 15.19 5.62
CA GLU A 152 6.12 13.87 6.22
C GLU A 152 4.85 13.85 7.10
N VAL A 153 4.03 12.81 6.92
CA VAL A 153 2.85 12.54 7.74
C VAL A 153 3.22 11.65 8.92
N GLY A 154 4.11 10.70 8.69
CA GLY A 154 4.61 9.79 9.71
C GLY A 154 4.84 8.37 9.18
N MET A 155 5.18 7.47 10.11
CA MET A 155 5.53 6.09 9.85
C MET A 155 4.56 5.14 10.54
N ARG A 156 4.33 3.97 9.94
CA ARG A 156 3.64 2.81 10.53
C ARG A 156 4.45 1.55 10.26
N ASN A 157 4.50 0.68 11.24
CA ASN A 157 5.19 -0.59 11.15
C ASN A 157 4.26 -1.70 11.70
N SER A 158 3.74 -2.51 10.80
CA SER A 158 2.93 -3.68 11.14
C SER A 158 2.80 -4.59 9.92
N LEU A 159 2.86 -5.89 10.15
CA LEU A 159 2.69 -6.90 9.11
C LEU A 159 1.22 -7.23 8.83
N CYS A 160 0.39 -7.24 9.86
CA CYS A 160 -0.93 -7.89 9.83
C CYS A 160 -2.12 -6.93 9.77
N VAL A 161 -1.91 -5.65 10.08
CA VAL A 161 -2.99 -4.67 10.12
C VAL A 161 -2.79 -3.57 9.06
N PRO A 162 -3.87 -2.93 8.63
CA PRO A 162 -3.77 -1.79 7.72
C PRO A 162 -2.97 -0.63 8.32
N HIS A 163 -2.25 0.10 7.47
CA HIS A 163 -1.63 1.35 7.86
C HIS A 163 -2.57 2.51 7.55
N VAL A 164 -2.90 3.28 8.57
CA VAL A 164 -3.89 4.36 8.50
C VAL A 164 -3.24 5.68 8.87
N TYR A 165 -3.39 6.68 8.00
CA TYR A 165 -2.82 8.02 8.17
C TYR A 165 -3.91 9.08 8.07
N ASP A 166 -3.99 9.95 9.06
CA ASP A 166 -4.86 11.12 9.01
C ASP A 166 -4.20 12.21 8.16
N LEU A 167 -4.81 12.51 7.03
CA LEU A 167 -4.33 13.50 6.08
C LEU A 167 -5.05 14.84 6.16
N THR A 168 -6.00 14.99 7.08
CA THR A 168 -6.91 16.15 7.13
C THR A 168 -6.17 17.49 7.13
N SER A 169 -5.05 17.59 7.85
CA SER A 169 -4.23 18.82 7.91
C SER A 169 -3.16 18.92 6.81
N TYR A 170 -3.02 17.90 5.96
CA TYR A 170 -1.98 17.82 4.94
C TYR A 170 -2.51 18.09 3.52
N VAL A 171 -3.81 17.88 3.30
CA VAL A 171 -4.44 18.03 1.99
C VAL A 171 -5.49 19.13 2.00
N THR A 172 -5.84 19.61 0.82
CA THR A 172 -6.90 20.60 0.64
C THR A 172 -7.93 20.03 -0.33
N PRO A 173 -9.20 19.87 0.07
CA PRO A 173 -10.27 19.49 -0.86
C PRO A 173 -10.32 20.39 -2.09
N GLY A 174 -10.60 19.80 -3.25
CA GLY A 174 -10.55 20.48 -4.56
C GLY A 174 -9.15 20.60 -5.16
N LYS A 175 -8.07 20.29 -4.42
CA LYS A 175 -6.69 20.39 -4.91
C LYS A 175 -6.03 19.02 -5.08
N SER A 176 -5.05 18.97 -5.98
CA SER A 176 -4.18 17.80 -6.15
C SER A 176 -3.02 17.87 -5.17
N CYS A 177 -2.61 16.72 -4.68
CA CYS A 177 -1.37 16.52 -3.93
C CYS A 177 -0.60 15.33 -4.47
N LEU A 178 0.69 15.26 -4.16
CA LEU A 178 1.54 14.09 -4.40
C LEU A 178 1.55 13.26 -3.11
N VAL A 179 1.09 12.02 -3.21
CA VAL A 179 1.23 11.02 -2.16
C VAL A 179 2.48 10.21 -2.48
N THR A 180 3.42 10.18 -1.55
CA THR A 180 4.65 9.39 -1.64
C THR A 180 4.74 8.42 -0.48
#